data_f0dcec4e6117d450333fe52784c0950e
#
_entry.id   f0dcec4e6117d450333fe52784c0950e
#
_cell.length_a   1.000
_cell.length_b   1.000
_cell.length_c   1.000
_cell.angle_alpha   90.00
_cell.angle_beta   90.00
_cell.angle_gamma   90.00
#
_symmetry.space_group_name_H-M   'P 1'
#
loop_
_entity.id
_entity.type
_entity.pdbx_description
1 polymer ?
#
loop_
_entity_poly.entity_id
_entity_poly.type
_entity_poly.pdbx_seq_one_letter_code
_entity_poly.pdbx_strand_id
1 'polypeptide(L)'
;MNLSLSEYENKLFWISKRLFDVIISLLLLPLLFIISIFLLFLNPFYNSGRLVFIQERMGKNCKAFFAIKFRTMSPIEKITRKYDEPIELDRITPLGRILRRMRIDELPQILNVLRGDMSLIGPRPDYFVHALEYLKNVEGYSDRHTIRPGITGLSQVRLGYVENLETITKKVSIDNYYIENVGYIIDLKIIFSTILVILRGIGK
;
A
#
# COMPACT_ATOMS: atom_id res chain seq x y z
N MET A 1 -7.88 -21.66 -30.00
CA MET A 1 -7.36 -22.15 -28.70
C MET A 1 -8.42 -21.81 -27.66
N ASN A 2 -9.28 -22.80 -27.31
CA ASN A 2 -10.36 -22.58 -26.36
C ASN A 2 -9.78 -22.60 -24.94
N LEU A 3 -9.87 -21.46 -24.22
CA LEU A 3 -9.54 -21.37 -22.81
C LEU A 3 -10.48 -22.27 -22.01
N SER A 4 -10.00 -22.94 -20.97
CA SER A 4 -10.87 -23.63 -20.01
C SER A 4 -11.77 -22.62 -19.29
N LEU A 5 -12.95 -23.04 -18.81
CA LEU A 5 -13.87 -22.15 -18.07
C LEU A 5 -13.18 -21.44 -16.90
N SER A 6 -12.34 -22.14 -16.16
CA SER A 6 -11.57 -21.58 -15.03
C SER A 6 -10.54 -20.52 -15.46
N GLU A 7 -9.87 -20.72 -16.60
CA GLU A 7 -8.94 -19.71 -17.15
C GLU A 7 -9.68 -18.46 -17.65
N TYR A 8 -10.89 -18.66 -18.23
CA TYR A 8 -11.75 -17.55 -18.66
C TYR A 8 -12.25 -16.73 -17.48
N GLU A 9 -12.77 -17.37 -16.43
CA GLU A 9 -13.23 -16.72 -15.20
C GLU A 9 -12.08 -15.96 -14.51
N ASN A 10 -10.91 -16.54 -14.46
CA ASN A 10 -9.72 -15.89 -13.89
C ASN A 10 -9.32 -14.65 -14.71
N LYS A 11 -9.33 -14.73 -16.04
CA LYS A 11 -9.04 -13.59 -16.92
C LYS A 11 -10.08 -12.48 -16.78
N LEU A 12 -11.37 -12.82 -16.71
CA LEU A 12 -12.46 -11.86 -16.53
C LEU A 12 -12.33 -11.13 -15.18
N PHE A 13 -12.00 -11.86 -14.12
CA PHE A 13 -11.74 -11.26 -12.81
C PHE A 13 -10.62 -10.20 -12.87
N TRP A 14 -9.48 -10.50 -13.49
CA TRP A 14 -8.36 -9.56 -13.57
C TRP A 14 -8.68 -8.32 -14.41
N ILE A 15 -9.47 -8.47 -15.48
CA ILE A 15 -9.94 -7.34 -16.30
C ILE A 15 -10.90 -6.47 -15.49
N SER A 16 -11.90 -7.06 -14.86
CA SER A 16 -12.88 -6.32 -14.04
C SER A 16 -12.23 -5.65 -12.82
N LYS A 17 -11.28 -6.33 -12.16
CA LYS A 17 -10.48 -5.75 -11.09
C LYS A 17 -9.70 -4.52 -11.57
N ARG A 18 -9.05 -4.62 -12.73
CA ARG A 18 -8.31 -3.48 -13.30
C ARG A 18 -9.24 -2.33 -13.67
N LEU A 19 -10.40 -2.61 -14.24
CA LEU A 19 -11.40 -1.59 -14.55
C LEU A 19 -11.90 -0.90 -13.27
N PHE A 20 -12.21 -1.66 -12.24
CA PHE A 20 -12.56 -1.14 -10.92
C PHE A 20 -11.45 -0.24 -10.34
N ASP A 21 -10.19 -0.69 -10.37
CA ASP A 21 -9.03 0.09 -9.92
C ASP A 21 -8.95 1.45 -10.62
N VAL A 22 -9.11 1.47 -11.95
CA VAL A 22 -9.03 2.69 -12.76
C VAL A 22 -10.20 3.62 -12.47
N ILE A 23 -11.44 3.10 -12.47
CA ILE A 23 -12.65 3.90 -12.25
C ILE A 23 -12.61 4.55 -10.87
N ILE A 24 -12.33 3.80 -9.81
CA ILE A 24 -12.28 4.35 -8.45
C ILE A 24 -11.13 5.35 -8.33
N SER A 25 -9.98 5.07 -8.91
CA SER A 25 -8.86 6.01 -8.89
C SER A 25 -9.19 7.33 -9.59
N LEU A 26 -9.88 7.29 -10.74
CA LEU A 26 -10.34 8.50 -11.46
C LEU A 26 -11.37 9.28 -10.63
N LEU A 27 -12.32 8.60 -9.97
CA LEU A 27 -13.30 9.24 -9.08
C LEU A 27 -12.65 9.89 -7.86
N LEU A 28 -11.51 9.39 -7.39
CA LEU A 28 -10.76 9.96 -6.26
C LEU A 28 -9.81 11.11 -6.66
N LEU A 29 -9.54 11.35 -7.95
CA LEU A 29 -8.66 12.44 -8.40
C LEU A 29 -9.12 13.85 -7.93
N PRO A 30 -10.42 14.24 -8.05
CA PRO A 30 -10.87 15.52 -7.53
C PRO A 30 -10.62 15.68 -6.03
N LEU A 31 -10.84 14.62 -5.26
CA LEU A 31 -10.58 14.60 -3.82
C LEU A 31 -9.06 14.76 -3.54
N LEU A 32 -8.21 14.04 -4.27
CA LEU A 32 -6.76 14.19 -4.18
C LEU A 32 -6.34 15.64 -4.48
N PHE A 33 -6.93 16.26 -5.50
CA PHE A 33 -6.63 17.65 -5.87
C PHE A 33 -7.00 18.63 -4.75
N ILE A 34 -8.23 18.55 -4.22
CA ILE A 34 -8.70 19.41 -3.11
C ILE A 34 -7.81 19.25 -1.88
N ILE A 35 -7.53 18.00 -1.48
CA ILE A 35 -6.66 17.72 -0.32
C ILE A 35 -5.24 18.23 -0.58
N SER A 36 -4.70 18.09 -1.79
CA SER A 36 -3.36 18.57 -2.13
C SER A 36 -3.25 20.08 -1.98
N ILE A 37 -4.24 20.84 -2.44
CA ILE A 37 -4.28 22.30 -2.27
C ILE A 37 -4.32 22.66 -0.78
N PHE A 38 -5.21 22.04 -0.01
CA PHE A 38 -5.33 22.29 1.43
C PHE A 38 -4.01 21.99 2.16
N LEU A 39 -3.41 20.84 1.87
CA LEU A 39 -2.14 20.45 2.46
C LEU A 39 -0.97 21.33 2.00
N LEU A 40 -1.02 21.90 0.80
CA LEU A 40 0.02 22.83 0.33
C LEU A 40 0.09 24.08 1.21
N PHE A 41 -1.07 24.56 1.67
CA PHE A 41 -1.13 25.69 2.62
C PHE A 41 -0.71 25.31 4.04
N LEU A 42 -1.05 24.11 4.51
CA LEU A 42 -0.72 23.68 5.88
C LEU A 42 0.73 23.18 6.02
N ASN A 43 1.30 22.61 4.97
CA ASN A 43 2.61 21.97 5.02
C ASN A 43 3.73 22.88 5.55
N PRO A 44 3.87 24.17 5.16
CA PRO A 44 4.92 25.04 5.66
C PRO A 44 4.90 25.26 7.18
N PHE A 45 3.72 25.15 7.79
CA PHE A 45 3.53 25.43 9.23
C PHE A 45 3.71 24.18 10.10
N TYR A 46 3.43 22.98 9.56
CA TYR A 46 3.33 21.76 10.36
C TYR A 46 4.27 20.64 9.92
N ASN A 47 4.82 20.72 8.72
CA ASN A 47 5.80 19.75 8.20
C ASN A 47 7.04 20.48 7.68
N SER A 48 8.21 19.97 7.98
CA SER A 48 9.44 20.39 7.31
C SER A 48 9.61 19.63 5.99
N GLY A 49 9.90 20.36 4.91
CA GLY A 49 10.23 19.79 3.60
C GLY A 49 9.06 19.70 2.62
N ARG A 50 9.26 18.96 1.53
CA ARG A 50 8.31 18.88 0.41
C ARG A 50 7.04 18.16 0.82
N LEU A 51 5.88 18.60 0.32
CA LEU A 51 4.57 17.98 0.58
C LEU A 51 4.52 16.51 0.17
N VAL A 52 5.10 16.19 -0.99
CA VAL A 52 5.09 14.83 -1.54
C VAL A 52 6.38 14.11 -1.13
N PHE A 53 6.21 12.86 -0.74
CA PHE A 53 7.28 11.91 -0.45
C PHE A 53 7.21 10.76 -1.45
N ILE A 54 8.32 10.48 -2.10
CA ILE A 54 8.46 9.39 -3.07
C ILE A 54 9.45 8.39 -2.51
N GLN A 55 9.06 7.11 -2.49
CA GLN A 55 9.89 6.04 -1.96
C GLN A 55 9.87 4.83 -2.88
N GLU A 56 11.05 4.29 -3.14
CA GLU A 56 11.21 3.05 -3.88
C GLU A 56 10.63 1.88 -3.08
N ARG A 57 9.78 1.09 -3.72
CA ARG A 57 9.07 -0.06 -3.16
C ARG A 57 9.19 -1.26 -4.08
N MET A 58 9.08 -2.46 -3.50
CA MET A 58 9.02 -3.69 -4.28
C MET A 58 7.59 -3.94 -4.77
N GLY A 59 7.44 -4.05 -6.09
CA GLY A 59 6.18 -4.26 -6.79
C GLY A 59 6.06 -5.65 -7.39
N LYS A 60 5.22 -5.77 -8.42
CA LYS A 60 4.99 -7.04 -9.13
C LYS A 60 6.29 -7.61 -9.71
N ASN A 61 6.45 -8.95 -9.61
CA ASN A 61 7.62 -9.70 -10.06
C ASN A 61 8.93 -9.20 -9.41
N CYS A 62 8.85 -8.76 -8.15
CA CYS A 62 9.97 -8.22 -7.37
C CYS A 62 10.66 -7.01 -8.02
N LYS A 63 10.00 -6.31 -8.96
CA LYS A 63 10.54 -5.12 -9.61
C LYS A 63 10.31 -3.88 -8.75
N ALA A 64 11.28 -2.96 -8.76
CA ALA A 64 11.15 -1.68 -8.08
C ALA A 64 10.13 -0.78 -8.77
N PHE A 65 9.40 0.03 -7.98
CA PHE A 65 8.60 1.16 -8.43
C PHE A 65 8.63 2.27 -7.38
N PHE A 66 8.23 3.48 -7.77
CA PHE A 66 8.23 4.64 -6.88
C PHE A 66 6.82 4.93 -6.37
N ALA A 67 6.56 4.57 -5.10
CA ALA A 67 5.30 4.88 -4.42
C ALA A 67 5.23 6.35 -4.00
N ILE A 68 4.10 7.00 -4.28
CA ILE A 68 3.86 8.42 -4.04
C ILE A 68 2.97 8.56 -2.81
N LYS A 69 3.38 9.40 -1.83
CA LYS A 69 2.63 9.68 -0.60
C LYS A 69 2.68 11.15 -0.24
N PHE A 70 1.76 11.59 0.61
CA PHE A 70 2.00 12.84 1.36
C PHE A 70 3.01 12.60 2.46
N ARG A 71 3.88 13.59 2.69
CA ARG A 71 4.91 13.53 3.74
C ARG A 71 4.26 13.63 5.12
N THR A 72 4.64 12.71 6.00
CA THR A 72 4.12 12.64 7.37
C THR A 72 5.21 12.58 8.43
N MET A 73 6.48 12.58 8.00
CA MET A 73 7.65 12.49 8.87
C MET A 73 8.66 13.58 8.51
N SER A 74 9.39 14.06 9.50
CA SER A 74 10.52 14.96 9.31
C SER A 74 11.55 14.36 8.34
N PRO A 75 12.11 15.17 7.40
CA PRO A 75 13.09 14.68 6.44
C PRO A 75 14.36 14.23 7.14
N ILE A 76 15.03 13.24 6.56
CA ILE A 76 16.38 12.80 6.88
C ILE A 76 17.16 12.65 5.57
N GLU A 77 18.47 12.78 5.64
CA GLU A 77 19.34 12.63 4.46
C GLU A 77 19.28 11.20 3.91
N LYS A 78 19.32 10.21 4.80
CA LYS A 78 19.29 8.79 4.42
C LYS A 78 18.50 7.96 5.43
N ILE A 79 17.70 7.02 4.95
CA ILE A 79 17.05 6.02 5.79
C ILE A 79 18.11 5.02 6.24
N THR A 80 18.44 5.04 7.54
CA THR A 80 19.43 4.16 8.16
C THR A 80 18.82 2.98 8.88
N ARG A 81 17.50 3.02 9.13
CA ARG A 81 16.75 1.99 9.80
C ARG A 81 16.90 0.62 9.11
N LYS A 82 17.24 -0.41 9.86
CA LYS A 82 17.30 -1.78 9.36
C LYS A 82 15.90 -2.38 9.16
N TYR A 83 15.85 -3.50 8.44
CA TYR A 83 14.61 -4.16 8.07
C TYR A 83 13.86 -4.80 9.25
N ASP A 84 14.52 -5.06 10.37
CA ASP A 84 14.04 -5.67 11.61
C ASP A 84 13.86 -4.65 12.76
N GLU A 85 14.14 -3.37 12.50
CA GLU A 85 13.97 -2.29 13.48
C GLU A 85 12.58 -1.65 13.39
N PRO A 86 12.01 -1.16 14.51
CA PRO A 86 10.73 -0.48 14.55
C PRO A 86 10.76 0.86 13.80
N ILE A 87 9.57 1.38 13.49
CA ILE A 87 9.43 2.70 12.84
C ILE A 87 9.83 3.80 13.82
N GLU A 88 10.58 4.79 13.35
CA GLU A 88 10.99 6.01 14.07
C GLU A 88 9.77 6.93 14.35
N LEU A 89 9.01 6.64 15.40
CA LEU A 89 7.73 7.32 15.72
C LEU A 89 7.92 8.79 16.10
N ASP A 90 9.06 9.15 16.67
CA ASP A 90 9.48 10.50 17.07
C ASP A 90 9.56 11.46 15.88
N ARG A 91 9.79 10.95 14.69
CA ARG A 91 9.85 11.72 13.45
C ARG A 91 8.49 12.06 12.86
N ILE A 92 7.41 11.45 13.35
CA ILE A 92 6.05 11.71 12.83
C ILE A 92 5.61 13.09 13.28
N THR A 93 5.35 13.97 12.31
CA THR A 93 4.88 15.34 12.58
C THR A 93 3.45 15.35 13.12
N PRO A 94 3.00 16.41 13.83
CA PRO A 94 1.61 16.52 14.31
C PRO A 94 0.59 16.38 13.18
N LEU A 95 0.80 17.06 12.06
CA LEU A 95 -0.03 16.92 10.85
C LEU A 95 0.05 15.50 10.28
N GLY A 96 1.26 14.95 10.22
CA GLY A 96 1.50 13.58 9.75
C GLY A 96 0.75 12.52 10.55
N ARG A 97 0.60 12.71 11.86
CA ARG A 97 -0.18 11.81 12.72
C ARG A 97 -1.66 11.78 12.33
N ILE A 98 -2.24 12.95 12.02
CA ILE A 98 -3.63 13.05 11.56
C ILE A 98 -3.78 12.35 10.18
N LEU A 99 -2.88 12.65 9.24
CA LEU A 99 -2.93 12.08 7.88
C LEU A 99 -2.83 10.56 7.90
N ARG A 100 -1.91 10.00 8.72
CA ARG A 100 -1.75 8.55 8.88
C ARG A 100 -2.97 7.89 9.51
N ARG A 101 -3.51 8.49 10.57
CA ARG A 101 -4.71 7.98 11.24
C ARG A 101 -5.88 7.81 10.29
N MET A 102 -6.05 8.77 9.35
CA MET A 102 -7.11 8.77 8.35
C MET A 102 -6.71 8.12 7.01
N ARG A 103 -5.49 7.60 6.90
CA ARG A 103 -4.92 7.05 5.65
C ARG A 103 -4.88 8.04 4.47
N ILE A 104 -5.01 9.34 4.74
CA ILE A 104 -4.95 10.40 3.72
C ILE A 104 -3.56 10.48 3.10
N ASP A 105 -2.51 10.16 3.87
CA ASP A 105 -1.14 10.15 3.38
C ASP A 105 -0.91 9.17 2.21
N GLU A 106 -1.74 8.16 2.07
CA GLU A 106 -1.65 7.15 1.01
C GLU A 106 -2.49 7.49 -0.23
N LEU A 107 -3.35 8.51 -0.16
CA LEU A 107 -4.21 8.90 -1.28
C LEU A 107 -3.46 9.17 -2.59
N PRO A 108 -2.25 9.78 -2.61
CA PRO A 108 -1.50 9.96 -3.86
C PRO A 108 -1.12 8.67 -4.58
N GLN A 109 -1.16 7.50 -3.93
CA GLN A 109 -0.90 6.21 -4.57
C GLN A 109 -1.94 5.84 -5.63
N ILE A 110 -3.12 6.51 -5.68
CA ILE A 110 -4.05 6.35 -6.81
C ILE A 110 -3.38 6.69 -8.14
N LEU A 111 -2.38 7.56 -8.16
CA LEU A 111 -1.57 7.84 -9.35
C LEU A 111 -0.71 6.63 -9.75
N ASN A 112 -0.18 5.88 -8.77
CA ASN A 112 0.51 4.62 -9.04
C ASN A 112 -0.47 3.55 -9.55
N VAL A 113 -1.71 3.53 -9.03
CA VAL A 113 -2.75 2.65 -9.55
C VAL A 113 -3.05 3.00 -11.02
N LEU A 114 -3.26 4.26 -11.36
CA LEU A 114 -3.52 4.67 -12.75
C LEU A 114 -2.37 4.33 -13.69
N ARG A 115 -1.11 4.50 -13.25
CA ARG A 115 0.10 4.10 -14.01
C ARG A 115 0.20 2.58 -14.22
N GLY A 116 -0.44 1.78 -13.36
CA GLY A 116 -0.37 0.31 -13.42
C GLY A 116 0.69 -0.30 -12.52
N ASP A 117 1.39 0.50 -11.69
CA ASP A 117 2.36 0.01 -10.70
C ASP A 117 1.65 -0.72 -9.56
N MET A 118 0.44 -0.26 -9.20
CA MET A 118 -0.36 -0.74 -8.07
C MET A 118 -1.79 -1.11 -8.48
N SER A 119 -2.47 -1.75 -7.55
CA SER A 119 -3.93 -1.98 -7.48
C SER A 119 -4.47 -1.29 -6.22
N LEU A 120 -5.77 -1.05 -6.13
CA LEU A 120 -6.39 -0.61 -4.87
C LEU A 120 -6.26 -1.70 -3.80
N ILE A 121 -6.43 -2.97 -4.18
CA ILE A 121 -6.41 -4.12 -3.28
C ILE A 121 -5.32 -5.10 -3.70
N GLY A 122 -4.45 -5.44 -2.74
CA GLY A 122 -3.33 -6.39 -2.93
C GLY A 122 -2.36 -6.37 -1.75
N PRO A 123 -1.31 -7.20 -1.78
CA PRO A 123 -0.25 -7.17 -0.78
C PRO A 123 0.41 -5.79 -0.67
N ARG A 124 0.57 -5.27 0.56
CA ARG A 124 1.22 -3.96 0.77
C ARG A 124 2.68 -4.00 0.35
N PRO A 125 3.17 -3.06 -0.51
CA PRO A 125 4.56 -3.06 -0.94
C PRO A 125 5.50 -2.62 0.18
N ASP A 126 6.59 -3.34 0.37
CA ASP A 126 7.64 -3.00 1.33
C ASP A 126 8.71 -2.08 0.72
N TYR A 127 9.45 -1.35 1.56
CA TYR A 127 10.60 -0.55 1.15
C TYR A 127 11.60 -1.45 0.42
N PHE A 128 12.07 -1.05 -0.76
CA PHE A 128 12.78 -1.93 -1.69
C PHE A 128 14.03 -2.56 -1.05
N VAL A 129 14.83 -1.76 -0.33
CA VAL A 129 16.03 -2.25 0.35
C VAL A 129 15.71 -3.31 1.41
N HIS A 130 14.64 -3.09 2.21
CA HIS A 130 14.19 -4.08 3.19
C HIS A 130 13.62 -5.34 2.53
N ALA A 131 12.88 -5.16 1.43
CA ALA A 131 12.30 -6.25 0.67
C ALA A 131 13.37 -7.18 0.08
N LEU A 132 14.53 -6.66 -0.30
CA LEU A 132 15.66 -7.48 -0.74
C LEU A 132 16.20 -8.38 0.39
N GLU A 133 16.21 -7.89 1.63
CA GLU A 133 16.59 -8.71 2.78
C GLU A 133 15.49 -9.75 3.13
N TYR A 134 14.21 -9.38 3.00
CA TYR A 134 13.11 -10.34 3.20
C TYR A 134 13.11 -11.45 2.15
N LEU A 135 13.47 -11.17 0.89
CA LEU A 135 13.64 -12.20 -0.15
C LEU A 135 14.66 -13.26 0.22
N LYS A 136 15.71 -12.90 1.00
CA LYS A 136 16.75 -13.83 1.43
C LYS A 136 16.36 -14.62 2.69
N ASN A 137 15.60 -13.98 3.61
CA ASN A 137 15.43 -14.46 4.98
C ASN A 137 14.02 -14.94 5.30
N VAL A 138 13.03 -14.70 4.43
CA VAL A 138 11.62 -15.06 4.67
C VAL A 138 11.13 -15.98 3.55
N GLU A 139 10.81 -17.21 3.92
CA GLU A 139 10.27 -18.20 2.98
C GLU A 139 8.93 -17.74 2.39
N GLY A 140 8.73 -17.95 1.08
CA GLY A 140 7.53 -17.57 0.36
C GLY A 140 7.36 -16.05 0.17
N TYR A 141 8.38 -15.23 0.52
CA TYR A 141 8.27 -13.77 0.35
C TYR A 141 8.12 -13.35 -1.12
N SER A 142 8.72 -14.08 -2.08
CA SER A 142 8.61 -13.82 -3.52
C SER A 142 7.17 -13.95 -4.04
N ASP A 143 6.40 -14.89 -3.48
CA ASP A 143 5.10 -15.29 -4.00
C ASP A 143 4.07 -14.18 -3.90
N ARG A 144 4.16 -13.35 -2.85
CA ARG A 144 3.32 -12.18 -2.67
C ARG A 144 3.51 -11.10 -3.76
N HIS A 145 4.56 -11.20 -4.58
CA HIS A 145 4.88 -10.29 -5.67
C HIS A 145 4.44 -10.80 -7.05
N THR A 146 3.71 -11.89 -7.14
CA THR A 146 3.15 -12.41 -8.40
C THR A 146 2.06 -11.51 -8.99
N ILE A 147 1.40 -10.72 -8.15
CA ILE A 147 0.38 -9.73 -8.52
C ILE A 147 0.84 -8.31 -8.21
N ARG A 148 0.06 -7.30 -8.66
CA ARG A 148 0.34 -5.90 -8.29
C ARG A 148 0.14 -5.68 -6.80
N PRO A 149 1.02 -4.90 -6.14
CA PRO A 149 0.83 -4.51 -4.75
C PRO A 149 -0.41 -3.61 -4.60
N GLY A 150 -1.03 -3.64 -3.42
CA GLY A 150 -2.23 -2.87 -3.10
C GLY A 150 -1.98 -1.64 -2.23
N ILE A 151 -2.87 -0.65 -2.32
CA ILE A 151 -2.96 0.42 -1.31
C ILE A 151 -3.48 -0.18 0.00
N THR A 152 -4.49 -1.05 -0.09
CA THR A 152 -4.98 -1.87 1.03
C THR A 152 -4.85 -3.36 0.71
N GLY A 153 -4.84 -4.22 1.75
CA GLY A 153 -4.71 -5.66 1.57
C GLY A 153 -5.11 -6.45 2.81
N LEU A 154 -5.21 -7.76 2.64
CA LEU A 154 -5.70 -8.65 3.69
C LEU A 154 -4.84 -8.62 4.95
N SER A 155 -3.52 -8.63 4.81
CA SER A 155 -2.59 -8.54 5.94
C SER A 155 -2.72 -7.22 6.70
N GLN A 156 -2.94 -6.10 5.99
CA GLN A 156 -3.10 -4.77 6.59
C GLN A 156 -4.36 -4.68 7.47
N VAL A 157 -5.48 -5.25 7.02
CA VAL A 157 -6.74 -5.19 7.77
C VAL A 157 -6.78 -6.20 8.93
N ARG A 158 -5.94 -7.25 8.90
CA ARG A 158 -5.87 -8.27 9.96
C ARG A 158 -4.80 -8.00 11.01
N LEU A 159 -3.59 -7.61 10.60
CA LEU A 159 -2.43 -7.48 11.50
C LEU A 159 -2.16 -6.02 11.91
N GLY A 160 -2.58 -5.04 11.09
CA GLY A 160 -2.15 -3.66 11.27
C GLY A 160 -0.68 -3.45 10.92
N TYR A 161 0.08 -2.80 11.80
CA TYR A 161 1.51 -2.55 11.60
C TYR A 161 2.36 -3.76 11.95
N VAL A 162 3.40 -4.00 11.14
CA VAL A 162 4.33 -5.12 11.22
C VAL A 162 5.72 -4.55 11.48
N GLU A 163 6.36 -4.96 12.58
CA GLU A 163 7.59 -4.31 13.08
C GLU A 163 8.79 -5.26 13.25
N ASN A 164 8.58 -6.58 13.30
CA ASN A 164 9.64 -7.56 13.52
C ASN A 164 9.55 -8.73 12.51
N LEU A 165 10.59 -9.55 12.45
CA LEU A 165 10.70 -10.65 11.49
C LEU A 165 9.57 -11.68 11.63
N GLU A 166 9.13 -11.98 12.85
CA GLU A 166 8.01 -12.89 13.09
C GLU A 166 6.70 -12.36 12.51
N THR A 167 6.42 -11.07 12.71
CA THR A 167 5.22 -10.44 12.16
C THR A 167 5.28 -10.29 10.64
N ILE A 168 6.50 -10.17 10.06
CA ILE A 168 6.70 -10.20 8.60
C ILE A 168 6.38 -11.59 8.05
N THR A 169 6.81 -12.66 8.70
CA THR A 169 6.46 -14.03 8.27
C THR A 169 4.94 -14.24 8.30
N LYS A 170 4.26 -13.81 9.36
CA LYS A 170 2.79 -13.84 9.43
C LYS A 170 2.13 -12.99 8.32
N LYS A 171 2.67 -11.81 8.04
CA LYS A 171 2.20 -10.95 6.95
C LYS A 171 2.32 -11.68 5.60
N VAL A 172 3.46 -12.31 5.32
CA VAL A 172 3.72 -13.06 4.09
C VAL A 172 2.72 -14.21 3.94
N SER A 173 2.50 -14.99 4.99
CA SER A 173 1.53 -16.09 4.99
C SER A 173 0.11 -15.60 4.65
N ILE A 174 -0.33 -14.46 5.24
CA ILE A 174 -1.65 -13.89 4.95
C ILE A 174 -1.74 -13.33 3.54
N ASP A 175 -0.66 -12.70 3.04
CA ASP A 175 -0.61 -12.17 1.68
C ASP A 175 -0.62 -13.32 0.64
N ASN A 176 0.09 -14.41 0.88
CA ASN A 176 0.07 -15.59 0.02
C ASN A 176 -1.28 -16.29 0.03
N TYR A 177 -1.91 -16.42 1.22
CA TYR A 177 -3.30 -16.88 1.31
C TYR A 177 -4.27 -16.01 0.48
N TYR A 178 -4.09 -14.67 0.49
CA TYR A 178 -4.88 -13.79 -0.36
C TYR A 178 -4.68 -14.10 -1.84
N ILE A 179 -3.44 -14.32 -2.30
CA ILE A 179 -3.12 -14.60 -3.70
C ILE A 179 -3.74 -15.92 -4.17
N GLU A 180 -3.67 -16.95 -3.34
CA GLU A 180 -4.26 -18.27 -3.63
C GLU A 180 -5.79 -18.22 -3.70
N ASN A 181 -6.42 -17.31 -2.97
CA ASN A 181 -7.88 -17.20 -2.85
C ASN A 181 -8.42 -15.88 -3.45
N VAL A 182 -7.64 -15.21 -4.31
CA VAL A 182 -8.05 -13.93 -4.90
C VAL A 182 -9.37 -14.07 -5.67
N GLY A 183 -10.31 -13.14 -5.41
CA GLY A 183 -11.64 -13.15 -6.02
C GLY A 183 -12.50 -12.02 -5.49
N TYR A 184 -13.69 -11.83 -6.07
CA TYR A 184 -14.61 -10.73 -5.73
C TYR A 184 -14.98 -10.71 -4.25
N ILE A 185 -15.25 -11.86 -3.65
CA ILE A 185 -15.72 -11.94 -2.26
C ILE A 185 -14.63 -11.48 -1.27
N ILE A 186 -13.39 -11.93 -1.48
CA ILE A 186 -12.28 -11.54 -0.60
C ILE A 186 -11.93 -10.06 -0.77
N ASP A 187 -11.96 -9.55 -2.00
CA ASP A 187 -11.74 -8.12 -2.28
C ASP A 187 -12.82 -7.25 -1.62
N LEU A 188 -14.11 -7.62 -1.71
CA LEU A 188 -15.19 -6.91 -1.02
C LEU A 188 -15.02 -6.91 0.51
N LYS A 189 -14.60 -8.03 1.11
CA LYS A 189 -14.31 -8.11 2.54
C LYS A 189 -13.17 -7.16 2.93
N ILE A 190 -12.12 -7.05 2.11
CA ILE A 190 -11.00 -6.15 2.35
C ILE A 190 -11.46 -4.68 2.25
N ILE A 191 -12.26 -4.33 1.24
CA ILE A 191 -12.82 -2.98 1.09
C ILE A 191 -13.62 -2.60 2.33
N PHE A 192 -14.58 -3.44 2.72
CA PHE A 192 -15.42 -3.17 3.88
C PHE A 192 -14.60 -3.01 5.17
N SER A 193 -13.64 -3.91 5.40
CA SER A 193 -12.73 -3.82 6.55
C SER A 193 -11.87 -2.55 6.51
N THR A 194 -11.40 -2.14 5.34
CA THR A 194 -10.62 -0.90 5.15
C THR A 194 -11.47 0.33 5.51
N ILE A 195 -12.71 0.40 5.05
CA ILE A 195 -13.64 1.49 5.39
C ILE A 195 -13.84 1.56 6.91
N LEU A 196 -14.05 0.42 7.58
CA LEU A 196 -14.18 0.38 9.04
C LEU A 196 -12.91 0.86 9.76
N VAL A 197 -11.72 0.49 9.28
CA VAL A 197 -10.43 0.96 9.84
C VAL A 197 -10.31 2.47 9.72
N ILE A 198 -10.67 3.03 8.56
CA ILE A 198 -10.62 4.49 8.32
C ILE A 198 -11.63 5.22 9.23
N LEU A 199 -12.89 4.76 9.29
CA LEU A 199 -13.94 5.39 10.10
C LEU A 199 -13.64 5.34 11.61
N ARG A 200 -13.02 4.25 12.08
CA ARG A 200 -12.59 4.13 13.48
C ARG A 200 -11.31 4.91 13.79
N GLY A 201 -10.64 5.44 12.78
CA GLY A 201 -9.38 6.15 12.93
C GLY A 201 -8.27 5.29 13.54
N ILE A 202 -8.25 3.99 13.25
CA ILE A 202 -7.26 3.01 13.74
C ILE A 202 -6.08 2.89 12.74
N GLY A 203 -6.10 3.64 11.64
CA GLY A 203 -4.96 3.74 10.73
C GLY A 203 -3.78 4.36 11.47
N LYS A 204 -2.76 3.57 11.79
CA LYS A 204 -1.52 4.03 12.43
C LYS A 204 -0.51 4.43 11.37
#